data_9979bd923a4d0d11b3157ba0276c3c8e
#
_entry.id   9979bd923a4d0d11b3157ba0276c3c8e
#
_cell.length_a   1.000
_cell.length_b   1.000
_cell.length_c   1.000
_cell.angle_alpha   90.00
_cell.angle_beta   90.00
_cell.angle_gamma   90.00
#
_symmetry.space_group_name_H-M   'P 1'
#
loop_
_entity.id
_entity.type
_entity.pdbx_description
1 polymer ?
#
loop_
_entity_poly.entity_id
_entity_poly.type
_entity_poly.pdbx_seq_one_letter_code
_entity_poly.pdbx_strand_id
1 'polypeptide(L)'
;MKKIIARISNGFGNQMFLYATAYSLSKKLNRKLELDIFSGLNSLKKKNLKKKFKHFVPQYELKYFNISSKIADRNDCFDTLYQKYKRKILLFSDNFLNKKNFIIEKRNENKISSFYDLRLNNSFLNNKVFIEGYFETEQYFLDCKNELIREFSLKNKINCLTDIKNKILNTNSVSLAMRADRYNERFSDDNNKANILKSKNYEILQYKYILRAIEYFNNKIKQPNFFIFSDNPQKIEKLFLNFKNTFIVNSYESNKIIEDYYLMSLCKHFAVSPTTFHFWPAWLSNYKHKICLRPKNLNPSNNKDFWPKSWIKI
;
A
#
# COMPACT_ATOMS: atom_id res chain seq x y z
N MET A 1 2.25 31.25 -1.34
CA MET A 1 2.25 30.15 -2.32
C MET A 1 1.22 29.10 -1.91
N LYS A 2 0.37 28.65 -2.84
CA LYS A 2 -0.64 27.61 -2.56
C LYS A 2 0.04 26.25 -2.40
N LYS A 3 -0.30 25.48 -1.34
CA LYS A 3 0.30 24.18 -1.09
C LYS A 3 -0.69 23.14 -0.55
N ILE A 4 -0.37 21.87 -0.80
CA ILE A 4 -1.00 20.69 -0.21
C ILE A 4 0.01 20.03 0.71
N ILE A 5 -0.42 19.65 1.91
CA ILE A 5 0.39 18.96 2.90
C ILE A 5 -0.23 17.57 3.12
N ALA A 6 0.47 16.54 2.68
CA ALA A 6 0.05 15.16 2.90
C ALA A 6 0.54 14.66 4.26
N ARG A 7 -0.39 14.32 5.15
CA ARG A 7 -0.10 13.81 6.48
C ARG A 7 0.17 12.31 6.43
N ILE A 8 1.43 11.95 6.23
CA ILE A 8 1.88 10.57 6.06
C ILE A 8 1.61 9.75 7.32
N SER A 9 1.01 8.56 7.14
CA SER A 9 0.69 7.62 8.22
C SER A 9 0.56 6.19 7.70
N ASN A 10 0.40 5.24 8.61
CA ASN A 10 0.24 3.81 8.30
C ASN A 10 1.49 3.16 7.69
N GLY A 11 1.33 1.97 7.07
CA GLY A 11 2.41 1.21 6.46
C GLY A 11 2.72 1.63 5.03
N PHE A 12 3.73 0.99 4.47
CA PHE A 12 4.35 1.24 3.18
C PHE A 12 3.33 1.52 2.06
N GLY A 13 2.46 0.56 1.74
CA GLY A 13 1.51 0.71 0.63
C GLY A 13 0.48 1.82 0.84
N ASN A 14 0.06 2.08 2.09
CA ASN A 14 -0.86 3.16 2.40
C ASN A 14 -0.20 4.53 2.24
N GLN A 15 1.08 4.65 2.58
CA GLN A 15 1.84 5.88 2.35
C GLN A 15 1.96 6.19 0.86
N MET A 16 2.16 5.16 0.02
CA MET A 16 2.19 5.32 -1.43
C MET A 16 0.83 5.78 -1.98
N PHE A 17 -0.29 5.22 -1.51
CA PHE A 17 -1.64 5.66 -1.93
C PHE A 17 -1.91 7.12 -1.57
N LEU A 18 -1.62 7.52 -0.34
CA LEU A 18 -1.80 8.90 0.08
C LEU A 18 -0.90 9.85 -0.70
N TYR A 19 0.38 9.47 -0.91
CA TYR A 19 1.30 10.25 -1.73
C TYR A 19 0.81 10.42 -3.16
N ALA A 20 0.47 9.33 -3.83
CA ALA A 20 0.00 9.34 -5.21
C ALA A 20 -1.24 10.22 -5.39
N THR A 21 -2.20 10.13 -4.47
CA THR A 21 -3.41 10.97 -4.47
C THR A 21 -3.07 12.44 -4.26
N ALA A 22 -2.21 12.75 -3.28
CA ALA A 22 -1.79 14.12 -2.99
C ALA A 22 -0.96 14.70 -4.15
N TYR A 23 -0.12 13.91 -4.80
CA TYR A 23 0.65 14.28 -5.97
C TYR A 23 -0.25 14.63 -7.15
N SER A 24 -1.19 13.77 -7.51
CA SER A 24 -2.16 14.02 -8.57
C SER A 24 -2.98 15.28 -8.29
N LEU A 25 -3.49 15.42 -7.07
CA LEU A 25 -4.24 16.59 -6.67
C LEU A 25 -3.39 17.87 -6.75
N SER A 26 -2.11 17.83 -6.36
CA SER A 26 -1.20 18.96 -6.42
C SER A 26 -0.97 19.43 -7.85
N LYS A 27 -0.81 18.51 -8.79
CA LYS A 27 -0.70 18.79 -10.22
C LYS A 27 -1.98 19.42 -10.77
N LYS A 28 -3.12 18.79 -10.49
CA LYS A 28 -4.46 19.24 -10.96
C LYS A 28 -4.80 20.65 -10.51
N LEU A 29 -4.38 21.02 -9.29
CA LEU A 29 -4.67 22.32 -8.68
C LEU A 29 -3.53 23.33 -8.81
N ASN A 30 -2.43 22.96 -9.47
CA ASN A 30 -1.21 23.76 -9.55
C ASN A 30 -0.75 24.27 -8.18
N ARG A 31 -0.55 23.32 -7.25
CA ARG A 31 -0.12 23.57 -5.86
C ARG A 31 1.16 22.81 -5.57
N LYS A 32 2.01 23.37 -4.70
CA LYS A 32 3.19 22.65 -4.20
C LYS A 32 2.77 21.53 -3.25
N LEU A 33 3.34 20.33 -3.41
CA LEU A 33 3.16 19.23 -2.46
C LEU A 33 4.29 19.21 -1.44
N GLU A 34 3.91 19.10 -0.17
CA GLU A 34 4.81 18.87 0.97
C GLU A 34 4.29 17.71 1.83
N LEU A 35 5.21 17.05 2.56
CA LEU A 35 4.90 15.83 3.34
C LEU A 35 5.07 16.07 4.83
N ASP A 36 4.00 15.97 5.60
CA ASP A 36 4.08 15.87 7.06
C ASP A 36 4.38 14.41 7.45
N ILE A 37 5.65 14.11 7.70
CA ILE A 37 6.13 12.79 8.09
C ILE A 37 6.14 12.58 9.61
N PHE A 38 5.65 13.54 10.38
CA PHE A 38 5.73 13.56 11.84
C PHE A 38 4.40 13.27 12.51
N SER A 39 3.39 14.07 12.24
CA SER A 39 2.16 14.05 13.04
C SER A 39 1.34 12.77 12.85
N GLY A 40 1.28 12.22 11.63
CA GLY A 40 0.59 10.97 11.34
C GLY A 40 1.27 9.76 11.98
N LEU A 41 2.57 9.62 11.77
CA LEU A 41 3.37 8.52 12.29
C LEU A 41 3.48 8.55 13.81
N ASN A 42 3.70 9.73 14.42
CA ASN A 42 3.76 9.88 15.87
C ASN A 42 2.42 9.58 16.56
N SER A 43 1.31 9.99 15.93
CA SER A 43 -0.04 9.64 16.42
C SER A 43 -0.27 8.13 16.41
N LEU A 44 0.16 7.46 15.36
CA LEU A 44 0.03 6.01 15.21
C LEU A 44 0.93 5.25 16.18
N LYS A 45 2.20 5.69 16.38
CA LYS A 45 3.11 5.13 17.40
C LYS A 45 2.48 5.15 18.78
N LYS A 46 1.94 6.31 19.20
CA LYS A 46 1.26 6.46 20.50
C LYS A 46 0.04 5.53 20.63
N LYS A 47 -0.75 5.38 19.57
CA LYS A 47 -1.91 4.49 19.55
C LYS A 47 -1.49 3.02 19.66
N ASN A 48 -0.42 2.63 18.97
CA ASN A 48 0.09 1.26 18.98
C ASN A 48 0.65 0.90 20.36
N LEU A 49 1.40 1.81 20.99
CA LEU A 49 1.91 1.62 22.36
C LEU A 49 0.76 1.39 23.37
N LYS A 50 -0.33 2.18 23.26
CA LYS A 50 -1.50 2.00 24.14
C LYS A 50 -2.21 0.67 23.94
N LYS A 51 -2.24 0.14 22.69
CA LYS A 51 -2.90 -1.11 22.32
C LYS A 51 -1.98 -2.33 22.34
N LYS A 52 -0.73 -2.18 22.79
CA LYS A 52 0.28 -3.26 22.83
C LYS A 52 0.44 -4.01 21.49
N PHE A 53 0.43 -3.30 20.35
CA PHE A 53 0.73 -3.91 19.06
C PHE A 53 2.20 -4.30 18.99
N LYS A 54 2.51 -5.58 18.90
CA LYS A 54 3.87 -6.14 19.01
C LYS A 54 4.76 -5.85 17.79
N HIS A 55 4.23 -5.80 16.59
CA HIS A 55 5.05 -5.98 15.37
C HIS A 55 5.02 -4.86 14.34
N PHE A 56 4.23 -3.81 14.53
CA PHE A 56 4.20 -2.71 13.56
C PHE A 56 4.72 -1.41 14.16
N VAL A 57 5.96 -1.05 13.79
CA VAL A 57 6.53 0.26 14.10
C VAL A 57 6.31 1.19 12.91
N PRO A 58 5.41 2.19 13.04
CA PRO A 58 5.20 3.14 11.95
C PRO A 58 6.45 3.98 11.70
N GLN A 59 6.93 3.97 10.47
CA GLN A 59 8.08 4.77 10.03
C GLN A 59 7.79 5.38 8.65
N TYR A 60 8.61 6.35 8.26
CA TYR A 60 8.52 6.98 6.95
C TYR A 60 9.15 6.07 5.89
N GLU A 61 8.29 5.41 5.09
CA GLU A 61 8.72 4.41 4.12
C GLU A 61 9.01 5.00 2.73
N LEU A 62 8.44 6.16 2.40
CA LEU A 62 8.71 6.79 1.11
C LEU A 62 10.15 7.28 0.95
N LYS A 63 10.96 7.20 2.00
CA LYS A 63 12.40 7.47 1.98
C LYS A 63 13.18 6.63 0.95
N TYR A 64 12.65 5.49 0.55
CA TYR A 64 13.29 4.58 -0.41
C TYR A 64 13.15 5.04 -1.87
N PHE A 65 12.29 6.03 -2.14
CA PHE A 65 11.92 6.44 -3.50
C PHE A 65 12.46 7.83 -3.86
N ASN A 66 12.58 8.08 -5.18
CA ASN A 66 13.00 9.36 -5.75
C ASN A 66 11.84 10.37 -5.81
N ILE A 67 11.08 10.50 -4.73
CA ILE A 67 9.97 11.45 -4.69
C ILE A 67 10.46 12.89 -4.74
N SER A 68 9.78 13.72 -5.53
CA SER A 68 10.13 15.14 -5.75
C SER A 68 9.64 16.05 -4.64
N SER A 69 8.69 15.60 -3.82
CA SER A 69 8.06 16.42 -2.77
C SER A 69 8.97 16.61 -1.57
N LYS A 70 8.97 17.82 -1.02
CA LYS A 70 9.75 18.18 0.16
C LYS A 70 9.01 17.78 1.45
N ILE A 71 9.77 17.59 2.52
CA ILE A 71 9.20 17.48 3.88
C ILE A 71 8.65 18.83 4.28
N ALA A 72 7.46 18.83 4.87
CA ALA A 72 6.79 20.04 5.35
C ALA A 72 7.54 20.65 6.54
N ASP A 73 7.47 21.99 6.63
CA ASP A 73 7.96 22.71 7.79
C ASP A 73 7.25 22.22 9.07
N ARG A 74 7.97 22.23 10.20
CA ARG A 74 7.41 21.82 11.49
C ARG A 74 6.18 22.62 11.91
N ASN A 75 6.10 23.89 11.51
CA ASN A 75 4.95 24.75 11.78
C ASN A 75 3.69 24.34 10.98
N ASP A 76 3.87 23.49 9.96
CA ASP A 76 2.81 22.91 9.13
C ASP A 76 2.48 21.46 9.50
N CYS A 77 3.03 20.97 10.61
CA CYS A 77 2.73 19.66 11.19
C CYS A 77 1.80 19.81 12.41
N PHE A 78 1.26 18.68 12.91
CA PHE A 78 0.35 18.66 14.06
C PHE A 78 0.85 17.68 15.14
N ASP A 79 2.14 17.69 15.48
CA ASP A 79 2.74 16.74 16.41
C ASP A 79 2.91 17.27 17.84
N THR A 80 2.99 18.59 18.07
CA THR A 80 3.01 19.21 19.41
C THR A 80 1.60 19.43 19.98
N LEU A 81 1.47 19.74 21.26
CA LEU A 81 0.18 20.05 21.90
C LEU A 81 -0.47 21.28 21.28
N TYR A 82 0.30 22.36 21.10
CA TYR A 82 -0.15 23.60 20.47
C TYR A 82 -0.66 23.34 19.04
N GLN A 83 0.11 22.62 18.24
CA GLN A 83 -0.27 22.31 16.85
C GLN A 83 -1.52 21.41 16.77
N LYS A 84 -1.71 20.49 17.72
CA LYS A 84 -2.94 19.69 17.81
C LYS A 84 -4.16 20.55 18.14
N TYR A 85 -3.98 21.56 19.02
CA TYR A 85 -5.01 22.52 19.30
C TYR A 85 -5.35 23.36 18.07
N LYS A 86 -4.34 23.90 17.40
CA LYS A 86 -4.48 24.59 16.11
C LYS A 86 -5.23 23.75 15.09
N ARG A 87 -4.90 22.46 14.97
CA ARG A 87 -5.63 21.53 14.08
C ARG A 87 -7.11 21.43 14.42
N LYS A 88 -7.47 21.38 15.70
CA LYS A 88 -8.88 21.35 16.13
C LYS A 88 -9.62 22.61 15.72
N ILE A 89 -9.01 23.77 15.91
CA ILE A 89 -9.59 25.07 15.47
C ILE A 89 -9.83 25.11 13.96
N LEU A 90 -8.81 24.70 13.16
CA LEU A 90 -8.93 24.66 11.71
C LEU A 90 -10.00 23.69 11.23
N LEU A 91 -10.14 22.53 11.88
CA LEU A 91 -11.20 21.56 11.57
C LEU A 91 -12.58 22.10 11.93
N PHE A 92 -12.69 22.81 13.05
CA PHE A 92 -13.94 23.45 13.47
C PHE A 92 -14.34 24.56 12.48
N SER A 93 -13.37 25.40 12.05
CA SER A 93 -13.62 26.45 11.08
C SER A 93 -14.08 25.93 9.71
N ASP A 94 -13.65 24.71 9.32
CA ASP A 94 -14.08 24.07 8.09
C ASP A 94 -15.59 23.76 8.04
N ASN A 95 -16.29 23.77 9.18
CA ASN A 95 -17.76 23.60 9.20
C ASN A 95 -18.50 24.85 8.75
N PHE A 96 -17.90 26.03 8.94
CA PHE A 96 -18.55 27.33 8.71
C PHE A 96 -17.99 28.10 7.52
N LEU A 97 -16.72 27.81 7.14
CA LEU A 97 -16.07 28.50 6.05
C LEU A 97 -16.37 27.86 4.69
N ASN A 98 -16.55 28.67 3.66
CA ASN A 98 -16.69 28.20 2.29
C ASN A 98 -15.42 27.52 1.78
N LYS A 99 -14.24 28.02 2.20
CA LYS A 99 -12.95 27.44 1.85
C LYS A 99 -12.48 26.48 2.95
N LYS A 100 -12.10 25.27 2.55
CA LYS A 100 -11.68 24.20 3.45
C LYS A 100 -10.17 24.15 3.64
N ASN A 101 -9.74 23.86 4.88
CA ASN A 101 -8.34 23.59 5.24
C ASN A 101 -7.98 22.11 5.12
N PHE A 102 -8.98 21.22 5.18
CA PHE A 102 -8.74 19.79 5.20
C PHE A 102 -9.51 19.05 4.11
N ILE A 103 -8.82 18.07 3.54
CA ILE A 103 -9.42 16.97 2.78
C ILE A 103 -9.21 15.71 3.59
N ILE A 104 -10.24 15.26 4.29
CA ILE A 104 -10.19 14.04 5.09
C ILE A 104 -11.08 12.99 4.43
N GLU A 105 -10.48 11.84 4.12
CA GLU A 105 -11.26 10.69 3.66
C GLU A 105 -12.13 10.19 4.81
N LYS A 106 -13.45 10.30 4.65
CA LYS A 106 -14.41 9.76 5.60
C LYS A 106 -14.54 8.25 5.36
N ARG A 107 -13.98 7.46 6.27
CA ARG A 107 -14.35 6.03 6.37
C ARG A 107 -15.65 5.94 7.12
N ASN A 108 -16.61 5.24 6.54
CA ASN A 108 -17.87 4.96 7.21
C ASN A 108 -17.59 4.03 8.40
N GLU A 109 -17.98 4.42 9.61
CA GLU A 109 -17.73 3.66 10.84
C GLU A 109 -18.35 2.27 10.80
N ASN A 110 -19.40 2.08 10.01
CA ASN A 110 -20.12 0.83 9.81
C ASN A 110 -19.46 -0.14 8.82
N LYS A 111 -18.17 0.00 8.50
CA LYS A 111 -17.43 -0.87 7.56
C LYS A 111 -18.02 -0.93 6.15
N ILE A 112 -18.83 0.01 5.77
CA ILE A 112 -19.35 0.13 4.41
C ILE A 112 -18.17 0.58 3.52
N SER A 113 -18.08 -0.04 2.35
CA SER A 113 -17.05 0.22 1.35
C SER A 113 -16.85 1.70 1.09
N SER A 114 -15.60 2.16 1.17
CA SER A 114 -15.22 3.47 0.67
C SER A 114 -15.22 3.43 -0.85
N PHE A 115 -15.72 4.50 -1.46
CA PHE A 115 -15.72 4.71 -2.90
C PHE A 115 -14.79 5.88 -3.24
N TYR A 116 -14.53 6.04 -4.52
CA TYR A 116 -13.88 7.24 -5.04
C TYR A 116 -14.63 8.51 -4.58
N ASP A 117 -13.90 9.43 -3.95
CA ASP A 117 -14.46 10.67 -3.42
C ASP A 117 -14.41 11.78 -4.47
N LEU A 118 -15.55 12.02 -5.13
CA LEU A 118 -15.71 13.05 -6.15
C LEU A 118 -15.44 14.47 -5.65
N ARG A 119 -15.47 14.72 -4.33
CA ARG A 119 -15.17 16.04 -3.74
C ARG A 119 -13.75 16.51 -4.03
N LEU A 120 -12.81 15.60 -4.31
CA LEU A 120 -11.46 15.95 -4.73
C LEU A 120 -11.40 16.66 -6.09
N ASN A 121 -12.48 16.62 -6.87
CA ASN A 121 -12.59 17.32 -8.15
C ASN A 121 -13.11 18.77 -8.00
N ASN A 122 -13.75 19.09 -6.88
CA ASN A 122 -14.39 20.38 -6.61
C ASN A 122 -13.67 21.07 -5.45
N SER A 123 -12.86 22.09 -5.73
CA SER A 123 -11.97 22.62 -4.72
C SER A 123 -12.28 24.06 -4.31
N PHE A 124 -13.14 24.22 -3.34
CA PHE A 124 -13.14 25.40 -2.46
C PHE A 124 -12.10 25.20 -1.37
N LEU A 125 -10.81 25.39 -1.71
CA LEU A 125 -9.70 25.08 -0.81
C LEU A 125 -8.93 26.36 -0.44
N ASN A 126 -8.51 26.44 0.82
CA ASN A 126 -7.61 27.49 1.29
C ASN A 126 -6.22 27.41 0.63
N ASN A 127 -5.39 28.43 0.82
CA ASN A 127 -4.03 28.44 0.27
C ASN A 127 -3.19 27.27 0.78
N LYS A 128 -3.40 26.87 2.03
CA LYS A 128 -2.77 25.71 2.67
C LYS A 128 -3.84 24.67 2.96
N VAL A 129 -3.66 23.47 2.42
CA VAL A 129 -4.62 22.36 2.54
C VAL A 129 -3.92 21.12 3.05
N PHE A 130 -4.50 20.48 4.05
CA PHE A 130 -4.02 19.22 4.62
C PHE A 130 -4.85 18.07 4.06
N ILE A 131 -4.19 17.02 3.55
CA ILE A 131 -4.84 15.81 3.08
C ILE A 131 -4.53 14.64 4.01
N GLU A 132 -5.57 13.96 4.48
CA GLU A 132 -5.50 12.85 5.44
C GLU A 132 -6.44 11.72 5.03
N GLY A 133 -5.96 10.48 4.99
CA GLY A 133 -6.77 9.32 4.65
C GLY A 133 -5.95 8.18 4.09
N TYR A 134 -6.62 7.26 3.41
CA TYR A 134 -6.01 6.10 2.77
C TYR A 134 -6.05 6.20 1.25
N PHE A 135 -7.16 6.70 0.69
CA PHE A 135 -7.37 6.94 -0.74
C PHE A 135 -7.01 5.73 -1.62
N GLU A 136 -7.42 4.54 -1.20
CA GLU A 136 -7.01 3.24 -1.74
C GLU A 136 -7.75 2.91 -3.05
N THR A 137 -7.59 3.75 -4.08
CA THR A 137 -8.05 3.47 -5.45
C THR A 137 -7.22 4.24 -6.48
N GLU A 138 -6.92 3.61 -7.62
CA GLU A 138 -6.17 4.24 -8.71
C GLU A 138 -6.91 5.44 -9.34
N GLN A 139 -8.23 5.54 -9.17
CA GLN A 139 -9.04 6.62 -9.74
C GLN A 139 -8.57 8.02 -9.31
N TYR A 140 -7.90 8.14 -8.16
CA TYR A 140 -7.36 9.41 -7.68
C TYR A 140 -6.13 9.89 -8.44
N PHE A 141 -5.35 8.97 -9.05
CA PHE A 141 -4.02 9.26 -9.57
C PHE A 141 -3.68 8.58 -10.90
N LEU A 142 -4.65 7.95 -11.54
CA LEU A 142 -4.43 7.23 -12.81
C LEU A 142 -3.85 8.15 -13.89
N ASP A 143 -4.29 9.41 -13.95
CA ASP A 143 -3.84 10.41 -14.91
C ASP A 143 -2.35 10.77 -14.76
N CYS A 144 -1.75 10.49 -13.58
CA CYS A 144 -0.34 10.74 -13.27
C CYS A 144 0.51 9.46 -13.27
N LYS A 145 0.07 8.39 -13.92
CA LYS A 145 0.74 7.09 -13.84
C LYS A 145 2.21 7.14 -14.23
N ASN A 146 2.54 7.78 -15.34
CA ASN A 146 3.91 7.87 -15.84
C ASN A 146 4.84 8.66 -14.91
N GLU A 147 4.31 9.73 -14.31
CA GLU A 147 5.02 10.51 -13.29
C GLU A 147 5.25 9.68 -12.04
N LEU A 148 4.22 8.98 -11.57
CA LEU A 148 4.30 8.15 -10.36
C LEU A 148 5.27 6.97 -10.53
N ILE A 149 5.44 6.42 -11.72
CA ILE A 149 6.48 5.43 -12.00
C ILE A 149 7.88 6.03 -11.75
N ARG A 150 8.11 7.29 -12.14
CA ARG A 150 9.38 7.99 -11.86
C ARG A 150 9.53 8.34 -10.38
N GLU A 151 8.47 8.88 -9.74
CA GLU A 151 8.45 9.21 -8.32
C GLU A 151 8.74 7.98 -7.44
N PHE A 152 8.16 6.83 -7.77
CA PHE A 152 8.37 5.58 -7.04
C PHE A 152 9.53 4.73 -7.56
N SER A 153 10.42 5.30 -8.38
CA SER A 153 11.70 4.66 -8.67
C SER A 153 12.59 4.65 -7.41
N LEU A 154 13.34 3.57 -7.23
CA LEU A 154 14.19 3.42 -6.04
C LEU A 154 15.38 4.38 -6.08
N LYS A 155 15.66 5.04 -4.96
CA LYS A 155 16.80 5.94 -4.77
C LYS A 155 18.14 5.23 -4.90
N ASN A 156 18.24 4.07 -4.25
CA ASN A 156 19.48 3.33 -4.11
C ASN A 156 19.31 1.92 -4.69
N LYS A 157 20.41 1.35 -5.11
CA LYS A 157 20.49 -0.07 -5.47
C LYS A 157 20.11 -0.91 -4.23
N ILE A 158 19.15 -1.81 -4.40
CA ILE A 158 18.74 -2.71 -3.33
C ILE A 158 19.66 -3.93 -3.33
N ASN A 159 20.28 -4.19 -2.20
CA ASN A 159 20.93 -5.46 -1.94
C ASN A 159 19.85 -6.53 -1.74
N CYS A 160 19.83 -7.55 -2.57
CA CYS A 160 18.83 -8.60 -2.57
C CYS A 160 19.43 -9.95 -2.97
N LEU A 161 18.66 -11.01 -2.80
CA LEU A 161 19.01 -12.37 -3.20
C LEU A 161 19.33 -12.44 -4.70
N THR A 162 20.60 -12.49 -5.04
CA THR A 162 21.09 -12.40 -6.43
C THR A 162 20.53 -13.52 -7.29
N ASP A 163 20.51 -14.76 -6.78
CA ASP A 163 20.04 -15.92 -7.54
C ASP A 163 18.53 -15.84 -7.83
N ILE A 164 17.74 -15.40 -6.86
CA ILE A 164 16.30 -15.17 -7.04
C ILE A 164 16.07 -14.05 -8.05
N LYS A 165 16.80 -12.94 -7.92
CA LYS A 165 16.71 -11.82 -8.87
C LYS A 165 17.04 -12.27 -10.30
N ASN A 166 18.14 -12.98 -10.50
CA ASN A 166 18.55 -13.48 -11.82
C ASN A 166 17.49 -14.43 -12.40
N LYS A 167 16.93 -15.30 -11.57
CA LYS A 167 15.87 -16.20 -11.99
C LYS A 167 14.60 -15.46 -12.38
N ILE A 168 14.19 -14.41 -11.63
CA ILE A 168 13.06 -13.54 -11.99
C ILE A 168 13.27 -12.91 -13.36
N LEU A 169 14.44 -12.33 -13.61
CA LEU A 169 14.73 -11.59 -14.82
C LEU A 169 14.80 -12.50 -16.08
N ASN A 170 15.32 -13.73 -15.93
CA ASN A 170 15.59 -14.64 -17.04
C ASN A 170 14.45 -15.62 -17.35
N THR A 171 13.31 -15.53 -16.64
CA THR A 171 12.18 -16.45 -16.83
C THR A 171 10.88 -15.71 -17.14
N ASN A 172 9.83 -16.45 -17.44
CA ASN A 172 8.47 -15.93 -17.45
C ASN A 172 7.95 -15.86 -16.01
N SER A 173 8.45 -14.87 -15.30
CA SER A 173 8.26 -14.72 -13.86
C SER A 173 6.87 -14.23 -13.49
N VAL A 174 6.26 -14.90 -12.53
CA VAL A 174 4.96 -14.57 -11.92
C VAL A 174 5.13 -14.32 -10.44
N SER A 175 4.81 -13.12 -9.99
CA SER A 175 4.73 -12.81 -8.56
C SER A 175 3.43 -13.34 -7.99
N LEU A 176 3.53 -14.23 -7.00
CA LEU A 176 2.41 -14.69 -6.19
C LEU A 176 2.58 -14.12 -4.78
N ALA A 177 1.57 -13.45 -4.27
CA ALA A 177 1.64 -12.83 -2.95
C ALA A 177 0.65 -13.48 -1.99
N MET A 178 1.14 -13.95 -0.83
CA MET A 178 0.33 -14.59 0.21
C MET A 178 0.60 -13.99 1.58
N ARG A 179 -0.45 -13.57 2.28
CA ARG A 179 -0.34 -13.08 3.65
C ARG A 179 -0.79 -14.13 4.66
N ALA A 180 0.15 -14.67 5.43
CA ALA A 180 -0.09 -15.78 6.34
C ALA A 180 -0.62 -15.37 7.72
N ASP A 181 -0.18 -14.21 8.27
CA ASP A 181 -0.42 -13.85 9.67
C ASP A 181 -1.22 -12.55 9.88
N ARG A 182 -2.06 -12.16 8.90
CA ARG A 182 -2.72 -10.85 8.85
C ARG A 182 -3.43 -10.42 10.14
N TYR A 183 -4.07 -11.31 10.86
CA TYR A 183 -4.85 -10.95 12.03
C TYR A 183 -4.10 -11.19 13.35
N ASN A 184 -3.08 -12.05 13.34
CA ASN A 184 -2.25 -12.33 14.52
C ASN A 184 -1.20 -11.26 14.79
N GLU A 185 -0.67 -10.64 13.74
CA GLU A 185 0.39 -9.61 13.85
C GLU A 185 -0.02 -8.34 14.61
N ARG A 186 -1.33 -8.10 14.80
CA ARG A 186 -1.86 -6.86 15.38
C ARG A 186 -2.10 -6.90 16.88
N PHE A 187 -2.12 -8.08 17.50
CA PHE A 187 -2.52 -8.23 18.89
C PHE A 187 -1.43 -8.91 19.70
N SER A 188 -1.14 -8.35 20.88
CA SER A 188 -0.21 -8.94 21.85
C SER A 188 -0.76 -10.20 22.52
N ASP A 189 -2.03 -10.50 22.33
CA ASP A 189 -2.73 -11.63 22.91
C ASP A 189 -2.67 -12.80 21.94
N ASP A 190 -1.56 -13.55 22.01
CA ASP A 190 -1.31 -14.74 21.18
C ASP A 190 -2.38 -15.82 21.39
N ASN A 191 -3.23 -15.67 22.40
CA ASN A 191 -4.28 -16.61 22.79
C ASN A 191 -5.70 -16.23 22.33
N ASN A 192 -5.86 -15.18 21.54
CA ASN A 192 -7.20 -14.83 21.04
C ASN A 192 -7.64 -15.80 19.94
N LYS A 193 -8.33 -16.88 20.36
CA LYS A 193 -8.86 -17.95 19.48
C LYS A 193 -9.62 -17.40 18.26
N ALA A 194 -10.37 -16.31 18.40
CA ALA A 194 -11.12 -15.71 17.31
C ALA A 194 -10.20 -15.08 16.23
N ASN A 195 -9.10 -14.46 16.61
CA ASN A 195 -8.13 -13.89 15.66
C ASN A 195 -7.32 -14.99 14.98
N ILE A 196 -6.94 -16.04 15.70
CA ILE A 196 -6.27 -17.23 15.15
C ILE A 196 -7.16 -17.86 14.07
N LEU A 197 -8.44 -18.08 14.37
CA LEU A 197 -9.39 -18.64 13.42
C LEU A 197 -9.59 -17.74 12.18
N LYS A 198 -9.68 -16.41 12.38
CA LYS A 198 -9.74 -15.47 11.26
C LYS A 198 -8.51 -15.51 10.38
N SER A 199 -7.30 -15.57 10.96
CA SER A 199 -6.05 -15.70 10.22
C SER A 199 -6.02 -16.98 9.40
N LYS A 200 -6.38 -18.12 10.01
CA LYS A 200 -6.43 -19.41 9.34
C LYS A 200 -7.42 -19.42 8.17
N ASN A 201 -8.62 -18.93 8.38
CA ASN A 201 -9.63 -18.82 7.31
C ASN A 201 -9.17 -17.92 6.17
N TYR A 202 -8.54 -16.81 6.48
CA TYR A 202 -8.00 -15.88 5.49
C TYR A 202 -6.86 -16.53 4.68
N GLU A 203 -5.97 -17.26 5.35
CA GLU A 203 -4.89 -18.04 4.73
C GLU A 203 -5.44 -19.09 3.76
N ILE A 204 -6.45 -19.86 4.17
CA ILE A 204 -7.11 -20.86 3.32
C ILE A 204 -7.71 -20.20 2.06
N LEU A 205 -8.39 -19.07 2.20
CA LEU A 205 -8.96 -18.35 1.07
C LEU A 205 -7.90 -17.84 0.10
N GLN A 206 -6.79 -17.33 0.61
CA GLN A 206 -5.66 -16.90 -0.22
C GLN A 206 -4.99 -18.10 -0.91
N TYR A 207 -4.76 -19.18 -0.20
CA TYR A 207 -4.19 -20.39 -0.79
C TYR A 207 -5.03 -20.90 -1.96
N LYS A 208 -6.36 -21.01 -1.77
CA LYS A 208 -7.28 -21.39 -2.86
C LYS A 208 -7.22 -20.41 -4.05
N TYR A 209 -7.06 -19.14 -3.79
CA TYR A 209 -6.88 -18.14 -4.83
C TYR A 209 -5.55 -18.33 -5.58
N ILE A 210 -4.45 -18.61 -4.87
CA ILE A 210 -3.14 -18.84 -5.48
C ILE A 210 -3.15 -20.10 -6.33
N LEU A 211 -3.81 -21.17 -5.91
CA LEU A 211 -3.95 -22.40 -6.72
C LEU A 211 -4.63 -22.10 -8.07
N ARG A 212 -5.74 -21.35 -8.05
CA ARG A 212 -6.40 -20.91 -9.30
C ARG A 212 -5.49 -20.00 -10.15
N ALA A 213 -4.69 -19.15 -9.51
CA ALA A 213 -3.74 -18.30 -10.22
C ALA A 213 -2.64 -19.12 -10.91
N ILE A 214 -2.08 -20.11 -10.24
CA ILE A 214 -1.08 -21.05 -10.81
C ILE A 214 -1.67 -21.76 -12.02
N GLU A 215 -2.87 -22.32 -11.89
CA GLU A 215 -3.58 -22.98 -13.00
C GLU A 215 -3.80 -22.02 -14.17
N TYR A 216 -4.29 -20.81 -13.89
CA TYR A 216 -4.52 -19.79 -14.92
C TYR A 216 -3.22 -19.46 -15.69
N PHE A 217 -2.11 -19.23 -14.98
CA PHE A 217 -0.85 -18.88 -15.60
C PHE A 217 -0.23 -20.06 -16.36
N ASN A 218 -0.34 -21.29 -15.88
CA ASN A 218 0.10 -22.49 -16.61
C ASN A 218 -0.61 -22.64 -17.94
N ASN A 219 -1.89 -22.26 -18.01
CA ASN A 219 -2.69 -22.30 -19.25
C ASN A 219 -2.40 -21.12 -20.20
N LYS A 220 -1.86 -20.00 -19.71
CA LYS A 220 -1.70 -18.76 -20.49
C LYS A 220 -0.27 -18.40 -20.84
N ILE A 221 0.71 -18.92 -20.09
CA ILE A 221 2.10 -18.53 -20.21
C ILE A 221 2.95 -19.80 -20.41
N LYS A 222 3.83 -19.76 -21.40
CA LYS A 222 4.76 -20.86 -21.65
C LYS A 222 5.80 -20.92 -20.52
N GLN A 223 5.86 -22.06 -19.81
CA GLN A 223 6.83 -22.32 -18.75
C GLN A 223 6.93 -21.20 -17.69
N PRO A 224 5.83 -20.85 -17.00
CA PRO A 224 5.87 -19.83 -15.96
C PRO A 224 6.71 -20.29 -14.77
N ASN A 225 7.41 -19.34 -14.15
CA ASN A 225 8.11 -19.53 -12.87
C ASN A 225 7.43 -18.67 -11.81
N PHE A 226 7.04 -19.29 -10.72
CA PHE A 226 6.26 -18.68 -9.65
C PHE A 226 7.13 -18.28 -8.48
N PHE A 227 7.14 -17.00 -8.13
CA PHE A 227 7.87 -16.44 -6.99
C PHE A 227 6.86 -16.04 -5.92
N ILE A 228 6.89 -16.74 -4.78
CA ILE A 228 5.93 -16.54 -3.70
C ILE A 228 6.53 -15.64 -2.63
N PHE A 229 5.86 -14.51 -2.41
CA PHE A 229 6.18 -13.52 -1.40
C PHE A 229 5.20 -13.62 -0.23
N SER A 230 5.72 -13.67 1.00
CA SER A 230 4.90 -13.76 2.20
C SER A 230 5.49 -12.98 3.37
N ASP A 231 4.62 -12.54 4.28
CA ASP A 231 5.01 -12.02 5.60
C ASP A 231 5.61 -13.12 6.49
N ASN A 232 5.30 -14.40 6.23
CA ASN A 232 5.87 -15.55 6.92
C ASN A 232 6.20 -16.68 5.92
N PRO A 233 7.39 -16.62 5.25
CA PRO A 233 7.79 -17.61 4.24
C PRO A 233 7.85 -19.05 4.79
N GLN A 234 8.40 -19.23 5.99
CA GLN A 234 8.58 -20.57 6.59
C GLN A 234 7.23 -21.26 6.85
N LYS A 235 6.22 -20.49 7.23
CA LYS A 235 4.87 -21.03 7.47
C LYS A 235 4.21 -21.55 6.20
N ILE A 236 4.44 -20.87 5.06
CA ILE A 236 3.80 -21.25 3.80
C ILE A 236 4.60 -22.26 2.98
N GLU A 237 5.87 -22.48 3.30
CA GLU A 237 6.77 -23.35 2.53
C GLU A 237 6.16 -24.73 2.28
N LYS A 238 5.62 -25.37 3.32
CA LYS A 238 4.99 -26.69 3.24
C LYS A 238 3.80 -26.75 2.27
N LEU A 239 3.13 -25.63 2.02
CA LEU A 239 1.99 -25.56 1.11
C LEU A 239 2.39 -25.69 -0.37
N PHE A 240 3.66 -25.40 -0.68
CA PHE A 240 4.13 -25.30 -2.06
C PHE A 240 5.26 -26.28 -2.42
N LEU A 241 5.65 -27.21 -1.52
CA LEU A 241 6.74 -28.16 -1.75
C LEU A 241 6.59 -29.00 -3.02
N ASN A 242 5.36 -29.35 -3.39
CA ASN A 242 5.07 -30.23 -4.53
C ASN A 242 4.82 -29.46 -5.84
N PHE A 243 4.93 -28.13 -5.85
CA PHE A 243 4.71 -27.35 -7.04
C PHE A 243 6.02 -27.14 -7.81
N LYS A 244 6.08 -27.64 -9.04
CA LYS A 244 7.21 -27.41 -9.95
C LYS A 244 7.33 -25.91 -10.29
N ASN A 245 8.55 -25.43 -10.52
CA ASN A 245 8.85 -24.04 -10.89
C ASN A 245 8.32 -22.99 -9.91
N THR A 246 8.22 -23.34 -8.62
CA THR A 246 7.76 -22.47 -7.56
C THR A 246 8.89 -22.22 -6.57
N PHE A 247 9.13 -20.94 -6.25
CA PHE A 247 10.24 -20.47 -5.42
C PHE A 247 9.69 -19.58 -4.32
N ILE A 248 9.90 -19.96 -3.06
CA ILE A 248 9.56 -19.13 -1.90
C ILE A 248 10.66 -18.08 -1.74
N VAL A 249 10.28 -16.81 -1.77
CA VAL A 249 11.21 -15.70 -1.57
C VAL A 249 11.36 -15.46 -0.08
N ASN A 250 12.57 -15.67 0.43
CA ASN A 250 12.93 -15.44 1.82
C ASN A 250 13.96 -14.31 1.89
N SER A 251 13.49 -13.07 1.76
CA SER A 251 14.33 -11.87 1.78
C SER A 251 15.00 -11.64 3.13
N TYR A 252 16.11 -10.89 3.14
CA TYR A 252 16.87 -10.59 4.36
C TYR A 252 16.00 -9.78 5.35
N GLU A 253 15.95 -10.19 6.61
CA GLU A 253 15.09 -9.57 7.64
C GLU A 253 15.33 -8.06 7.80
N SER A 254 16.58 -7.62 7.71
CA SER A 254 16.96 -6.20 7.88
C SER A 254 16.34 -5.25 6.85
N ASN A 255 16.02 -5.76 5.64
CA ASN A 255 15.52 -4.98 4.51
C ASN A 255 14.32 -5.62 3.81
N LYS A 256 13.67 -6.59 4.47
CA LYS A 256 12.63 -7.45 3.87
C LYS A 256 11.57 -6.67 3.08
N ILE A 257 11.02 -5.61 3.63
CA ILE A 257 9.94 -4.85 2.99
C ILE A 257 10.37 -4.29 1.63
N ILE A 258 11.53 -3.64 1.57
CA ILE A 258 11.98 -3.00 0.33
C ILE A 258 12.57 -4.01 -0.65
N GLU A 259 13.18 -5.09 -0.15
CA GLU A 259 13.67 -6.19 -0.98
C GLU A 259 12.52 -6.94 -1.64
N ASP A 260 11.50 -7.34 -0.89
CA ASP A 260 10.28 -7.99 -1.41
C ASP A 260 9.60 -7.08 -2.46
N TYR A 261 9.45 -5.78 -2.15
CA TYR A 261 8.91 -4.80 -3.11
C TYR A 261 9.71 -4.78 -4.41
N TYR A 262 11.04 -4.71 -4.30
CA TYR A 262 11.94 -4.65 -5.46
C TYR A 262 11.85 -5.94 -6.30
N LEU A 263 11.99 -7.11 -5.67
CA LEU A 263 11.92 -8.40 -6.37
C LEU A 263 10.56 -8.62 -7.03
N MET A 264 9.46 -8.28 -6.34
CA MET A 264 8.13 -8.30 -6.96
C MET A 264 8.03 -7.39 -8.17
N SER A 265 8.60 -6.17 -8.12
CA SER A 265 8.54 -5.21 -9.21
C SER A 265 9.27 -5.67 -10.48
N LEU A 266 10.21 -6.60 -10.36
CA LEU A 266 10.94 -7.20 -11.48
C LEU A 266 10.15 -8.31 -12.18
N CYS A 267 9.09 -8.84 -11.56
CA CYS A 267 8.28 -9.89 -12.17
C CYS A 267 7.48 -9.37 -13.36
N LYS A 268 7.22 -10.27 -14.32
CA LYS A 268 6.47 -9.96 -15.55
C LYS A 268 4.96 -10.00 -15.34
N HIS A 269 4.47 -10.92 -14.51
CA HIS A 269 3.04 -11.14 -14.24
C HIS A 269 2.77 -11.21 -12.74
N PHE A 270 1.51 -11.04 -12.32
CA PHE A 270 1.16 -10.88 -10.92
C PHE A 270 -0.14 -11.58 -10.55
N ALA A 271 -0.14 -12.28 -9.41
CA ALA A 271 -1.34 -12.61 -8.67
C ALA A 271 -1.25 -11.93 -7.30
N VAL A 272 -2.01 -10.85 -7.13
CA VAL A 272 -1.88 -9.97 -5.98
C VAL A 272 -2.71 -10.44 -4.79
N SER A 273 -2.13 -10.42 -3.61
CA SER A 273 -2.87 -10.56 -2.35
C SER A 273 -3.65 -9.27 -2.04
N PRO A 274 -4.78 -9.35 -1.31
CA PRO A 274 -5.59 -8.20 -0.97
C PRO A 274 -4.91 -7.34 0.12
N THR A 275 -3.82 -6.69 -0.25
CA THR A 275 -3.07 -5.74 0.57
C THR A 275 -2.64 -4.52 -0.24
N THR A 276 -2.52 -3.38 0.42
CA THR A 276 -2.01 -2.17 -0.22
C THR A 276 -0.55 -2.29 -0.64
N PHE A 277 0.24 -3.14 0.03
CA PHE A 277 1.63 -3.39 -0.31
C PHE A 277 1.78 -4.11 -1.66
N HIS A 278 1.06 -5.22 -1.86
CA HIS A 278 1.17 -6.02 -3.08
C HIS A 278 0.53 -5.35 -4.31
N PHE A 279 -0.32 -4.35 -4.10
CA PHE A 279 -0.90 -3.54 -5.18
C PHE A 279 0.19 -2.83 -6.00
N TRP A 280 1.16 -2.21 -5.34
CA TRP A 280 2.08 -1.27 -5.97
C TRP A 280 3.07 -1.88 -6.96
N PRO A 281 3.78 -2.99 -6.67
CA PRO A 281 4.66 -3.63 -7.65
C PRO A 281 3.92 -3.99 -8.94
N ALA A 282 2.71 -4.52 -8.81
CA ALA A 282 1.87 -4.89 -9.94
C ALA A 282 1.36 -3.66 -10.71
N TRP A 283 0.96 -2.60 -10.01
CA TRP A 283 0.44 -1.39 -10.64
C TRP A 283 1.53 -0.61 -11.39
N LEU A 284 2.73 -0.50 -10.82
CA LEU A 284 3.86 0.24 -11.38
C LEU A 284 4.61 -0.52 -12.47
N SER A 285 4.44 -1.84 -12.58
CA SER A 285 5.11 -2.63 -13.62
C SER A 285 4.76 -2.15 -15.02
N ASN A 286 5.79 -1.93 -15.84
CA ASN A 286 5.69 -1.49 -17.24
C ASN A 286 5.79 -2.65 -18.23
N TYR A 287 5.76 -3.92 -17.79
CA TYR A 287 5.81 -5.04 -18.70
C TYR A 287 4.62 -5.01 -19.67
N LYS A 288 4.88 -4.91 -20.97
CA LYS A 288 3.86 -4.67 -22.02
C LYS A 288 2.75 -5.73 -22.03
N HIS A 289 3.11 -6.99 -21.80
CA HIS A 289 2.19 -8.13 -21.83
C HIS A 289 1.80 -8.60 -20.43
N LYS A 290 1.83 -7.70 -19.48
CA LYS A 290 1.49 -7.98 -18.09
C LYS A 290 0.09 -8.55 -17.94
N ILE A 291 0.01 -9.68 -17.25
CA ILE A 291 -1.25 -10.23 -16.72
C ILE A 291 -1.24 -9.97 -15.22
N CYS A 292 -2.30 -9.38 -14.71
CA CYS A 292 -2.48 -9.14 -13.29
C CYS A 292 -3.80 -9.76 -12.83
N LEU A 293 -3.71 -10.73 -11.93
CA LEU A 293 -4.86 -11.40 -11.33
C LEU A 293 -5.15 -10.82 -9.95
N ARG A 294 -6.43 -10.75 -9.59
CA ARG A 294 -6.89 -10.36 -8.27
C ARG A 294 -7.96 -11.32 -7.74
N PRO A 295 -8.09 -11.48 -6.42
CA PRO A 295 -9.12 -12.35 -5.86
C PRO A 295 -10.53 -11.77 -6.06
N LYS A 296 -11.49 -12.67 -6.27
CA LYS A 296 -12.89 -12.32 -6.50
C LYS A 296 -13.55 -11.69 -5.26
N ASN A 297 -13.35 -12.30 -4.10
CA ASN A 297 -14.12 -12.03 -2.89
C ASN A 297 -13.28 -11.46 -1.73
N LEU A 298 -12.03 -11.07 -2.00
CA LEU A 298 -11.14 -10.51 -0.99
C LEU A 298 -10.75 -9.08 -1.35
N ASN A 299 -10.95 -8.19 -0.40
CA ASN A 299 -10.57 -6.78 -0.50
C ASN A 299 -9.80 -6.37 0.76
N PRO A 300 -8.77 -5.51 0.67
CA PRO A 300 -8.00 -5.09 1.84
C PRO A 300 -8.83 -4.33 2.87
N SER A 301 -9.78 -3.53 2.43
CA SER A 301 -10.53 -2.57 3.27
C SER A 301 -12.02 -2.49 2.97
N ASN A 302 -12.60 -3.49 2.32
CA ASN A 302 -13.97 -3.44 1.81
C ASN A 302 -14.22 -2.27 0.81
N ASN A 303 -13.18 -1.66 0.28
CA ASN A 303 -13.29 -0.62 -0.73
C ASN A 303 -13.64 -1.24 -2.09
N LYS A 304 -14.82 -0.95 -2.61
CA LYS A 304 -15.28 -1.49 -3.91
C LYS A 304 -14.43 -1.00 -5.08
N ASP A 305 -13.81 0.17 -4.95
CA ASP A 305 -12.98 0.80 -5.97
C ASP A 305 -11.48 0.48 -5.84
N PHE A 306 -11.10 -0.41 -4.89
CA PHE A 306 -9.69 -0.73 -4.62
C PHE A 306 -8.99 -1.34 -5.83
N TRP A 307 -9.66 -2.25 -6.53
CA TRP A 307 -9.05 -3.02 -7.60
C TRP A 307 -9.12 -2.29 -8.94
N PRO A 308 -8.00 -2.15 -9.66
CA PRO A 308 -8.00 -1.65 -11.03
C PRO A 308 -8.94 -2.45 -11.92
N LYS A 309 -9.69 -1.75 -12.77
CA LYS A 309 -10.63 -2.40 -13.69
C LYS A 309 -9.96 -3.31 -14.71
N SER A 310 -8.69 -3.04 -15.02
CA SER A 310 -7.86 -3.83 -15.95
C SER A 310 -7.36 -5.15 -15.35
N TRP A 311 -7.50 -5.37 -14.03
CA TRP A 311 -7.03 -6.60 -13.39
C TRP A 311 -8.08 -7.70 -13.45
N ILE A 312 -7.64 -8.90 -13.86
CA ILE A 312 -8.52 -10.05 -14.05
C ILE A 312 -8.95 -10.61 -12.70
N LYS A 313 -10.23 -10.75 -12.53
CA LYS A 313 -10.86 -11.27 -11.33
C LYS A 313 -11.02 -12.80 -11.43
N ILE A 314 -10.44 -13.55 -10.49
CA ILE A 314 -10.52 -15.02 -10.43
C ILE A 314 -10.94 -15.54 -9.05
#